data_5d17decb79c02fb5bde8069604638c57
#
_entry.id   5d17decb79c02fb5bde8069604638c57
#
_cell.length_a   1.000
_cell.length_b   1.000
_cell.length_c   1.000
_cell.angle_alpha   90.00
_cell.angle_beta   90.00
_cell.angle_gamma   90.00
#
_symmetry.space_group_name_H-M   'P 1'
#
loop_
_entity.id
_entity.type
_entity.pdbx_description
1 polymer ?
#
loop_
_entity_poly.entity_id
_entity_poly.type
_entity_poly.pdbx_seq_one_letter_code
_entity_poly.pdbx_strand_id
1 'polypeptide(L)'
;MAENKEYISRADEMGTIHISEEVLAVIAAAATLEVEGVGSMAAGKDLGELLGKKNMSKGVRISVEDETVTVDVSLMVKYGNPVMEVAQKVQEAVTAAVEATSSLTVAGVNVNVCGVTFEKEGKPVQQ
;
A
#
# COMPACT_ATOMS: atom_id res chain seq x y z
N MET A 1 17.17 18.30 -6.38
CA MET A 1 16.96 18.01 -6.13
C MET A 1 16.47 17.35 -5.82
N ALA A 2 16.59 17.22 -5.78
CA ALA A 2 16.29 16.55 -5.61
C ALA A 2 15.49 16.16 -5.14
N GLU A 3 15.14 16.48 -4.97
CA GLU A 3 14.34 16.10 -4.54
C GLU A 3 13.45 15.58 -5.14
N ASN A 4 13.47 14.82 -5.38
CA ASN A 4 12.60 14.10 -5.90
C ASN A 4 11.63 13.56 -5.04
N LYS A 5 11.65 13.68 -3.80
CA LYS A 5 10.69 13.25 -2.96
C LYS A 5 9.57 14.14 -3.01
N GLU A 6 8.37 13.62 -3.09
CA GLU A 6 7.20 14.40 -3.10
C GLU A 6 6.63 14.47 -1.73
N TYR A 7 6.15 15.60 -1.32
CA TYR A 7 5.59 15.81 0.01
C TYR A 7 4.21 16.38 -0.08
N ILE A 8 3.37 16.01 0.86
CA ILE A 8 2.07 16.60 1.02
C ILE A 8 2.23 17.63 2.13
N SER A 9 1.88 18.86 1.87
CA SER A 9 2.12 19.92 2.81
C SER A 9 0.84 20.52 3.31
N ARG A 10 0.82 20.86 4.58
CA ARG A 10 -0.32 21.53 5.15
C ARG A 10 0.21 22.64 6.02
N ALA A 11 -0.26 23.85 5.77
CA ALA A 11 0.21 25.01 6.50
C ALA A 11 -0.91 25.51 7.40
N ASP A 12 -0.56 25.94 8.60
CA ASP A 12 -1.52 26.56 9.46
C ASP A 12 -0.78 27.57 10.30
N GLU A 13 -1.42 28.07 11.33
CA GLU A 13 -0.83 29.12 12.11
C GLU A 13 0.41 28.70 12.84
N MET A 14 0.58 27.45 13.10
CA MET A 14 1.72 26.99 13.84
C MET A 14 2.88 26.58 12.95
N GLY A 15 2.71 26.65 11.66
CA GLY A 15 3.77 26.27 10.74
C GLY A 15 3.27 25.34 9.66
N THR A 16 4.19 24.64 9.05
CA THR A 16 3.86 23.77 7.93
C THR A 16 4.24 22.35 8.26
N ILE A 17 3.37 21.43 7.90
CA ILE A 17 3.64 20.01 8.10
C ILE A 17 3.83 19.38 6.75
N HIS A 18 4.93 18.69 6.57
CA HIS A 18 5.21 17.99 5.32
C HIS A 18 5.21 16.49 5.58
N ILE A 19 4.46 15.76 4.78
CA ILE A 19 4.42 14.30 4.88
C ILE A 19 4.87 13.76 3.56
N SER A 20 5.88 12.91 3.57
CA SER A 20 6.38 12.36 2.32
C SER A 20 5.46 11.26 1.82
N GLU A 21 5.46 11.05 0.52
CA GLU A 21 4.67 9.97 -0.05
C GLU A 21 5.15 8.62 0.46
N GLU A 22 6.43 8.53 0.77
CA GLU A 22 6.92 7.27 1.28
C GLU A 22 6.28 6.91 2.62
N VAL A 23 6.00 7.91 3.45
CA VAL A 23 5.32 7.65 4.71
C VAL A 23 3.95 7.07 4.44
N LEU A 24 3.24 7.61 3.46
CA LEU A 24 1.93 7.08 3.14
C LEU A 24 2.03 5.66 2.59
N ALA A 25 3.07 5.39 1.82
CA ALA A 25 3.25 4.05 1.29
C ALA A 25 3.49 3.04 2.41
N VAL A 26 4.27 3.42 3.41
CA VAL A 26 4.53 2.54 4.53
C VAL A 26 3.25 2.29 5.32
N ILE A 27 2.46 3.33 5.52
CA ILE A 27 1.20 3.18 6.23
C ILE A 27 0.25 2.25 5.46
N ALA A 28 0.18 2.42 4.15
CA ALA A 28 -0.69 1.58 3.35
C ALA A 28 -0.22 0.14 3.37
N ALA A 29 1.09 -0.08 3.31
CA ALA A 29 1.61 -1.44 3.35
C ALA A 29 1.32 -2.09 4.69
N ALA A 30 1.48 -1.34 5.77
CA ALA A 30 1.22 -1.90 7.09
C ALA A 30 -0.25 -2.27 7.23
N ALA A 31 -1.13 -1.40 6.75
CA ALA A 31 -2.56 -1.69 6.82
C ALA A 31 -2.91 -2.92 6.00
N THR A 32 -2.28 -3.05 4.82
CA THR A 32 -2.54 -4.19 3.97
C THR A 32 -2.13 -5.49 4.66
N LEU A 33 -0.96 -5.48 5.30
CA LEU A 33 -0.46 -6.70 5.90
C LEU A 33 -1.28 -7.15 7.10
N GLU A 34 -2.07 -6.25 7.65
CA GLU A 34 -2.92 -6.65 8.77
C GLU A 34 -4.21 -7.31 8.33
N VAL A 35 -4.53 -7.27 7.05
CA VAL A 35 -5.77 -7.87 6.58
C VAL A 35 -5.58 -9.37 6.51
N GLU A 36 -6.53 -10.09 7.10
CA GLU A 36 -6.45 -11.53 7.08
C GLU A 36 -6.57 -12.02 5.67
N GLY A 37 -5.74 -12.93 5.27
CA GLY A 37 -5.74 -13.45 3.91
C GLY A 37 -4.64 -12.87 3.04
N VAL A 38 -4.00 -11.78 3.48
CA VAL A 38 -2.87 -11.24 2.73
C VAL A 38 -1.63 -12.00 3.13
N GLY A 39 -0.93 -12.55 2.15
CA GLY A 39 0.26 -13.32 2.43
C GLY A 39 1.50 -12.47 2.52
N SER A 40 1.64 -11.53 1.63
CA SER A 40 2.79 -10.65 1.64
C SER A 40 2.55 -9.55 0.63
N MET A 41 3.41 -8.55 0.66
CA MET A 41 3.39 -7.55 -0.37
C MET A 41 4.16 -8.09 -1.56
N ALA A 42 3.77 -7.66 -2.75
CA ALA A 42 4.45 -8.10 -3.95
C ALA A 42 5.44 -7.02 -4.34
N ALA A 43 6.59 -7.06 -3.73
CA ALA A 43 7.55 -6.01 -3.93
C ALA A 43 8.87 -6.50 -4.47
N GLY A 44 8.86 -7.48 -5.28
CA GLY A 44 10.09 -8.01 -5.82
C GLY A 44 10.68 -7.08 -6.85
N LYS A 45 11.93 -7.35 -7.22
CA LYS A 45 12.60 -6.51 -8.14
C LYS A 45 11.96 -6.51 -9.48
N ASP A 46 11.41 -7.61 -9.92
CA ASP A 46 10.76 -7.60 -11.22
C ASP A 46 9.60 -6.67 -11.24
N LEU A 47 8.82 -6.66 -10.18
CA LEU A 47 7.68 -5.79 -10.12
C LEU A 47 8.12 -4.35 -10.09
N GLY A 48 9.16 -4.06 -9.33
CA GLY A 48 9.64 -2.70 -9.26
C GLY A 48 10.12 -2.20 -10.60
N GLU A 49 10.75 -3.06 -11.38
CA GLU A 49 11.20 -2.64 -12.67
C GLU A 49 10.07 -2.36 -13.59
N LEU A 50 9.04 -3.17 -13.54
CA LEU A 50 7.92 -2.96 -14.41
C LEU A 50 7.16 -1.69 -14.10
N LEU A 51 7.07 -1.36 -12.85
CA LEU A 51 6.23 -0.25 -12.46
C LEU A 51 6.96 1.05 -12.20
N GLY A 52 8.25 1.05 -12.36
CA GLY A 52 9.01 2.26 -12.13
C GLY A 52 9.28 2.41 -10.66
N LYS A 53 10.39 1.93 -10.21
CA LYS A 53 10.64 1.85 -8.86
C LYS A 53 10.62 3.11 -8.11
N LYS A 54 10.81 4.25 -8.74
CA LYS A 54 10.91 5.37 -7.95
C LYS A 54 9.67 5.70 -7.16
N ASN A 55 8.53 5.27 -7.58
CA ASN A 55 7.32 5.53 -6.83
C ASN A 55 6.79 4.33 -6.12
N MET A 56 7.65 3.29 -5.96
CA MET A 56 7.18 2.08 -5.38
C MET A 56 7.88 1.84 -4.10
N SER A 57 7.18 1.61 -3.05
CA SER A 57 7.74 1.31 -1.78
C SER A 57 6.96 0.18 -1.17
N LYS A 58 7.63 -0.93 -0.89
CA LYS A 58 6.99 -2.05 -0.24
C LYS A 58 5.74 -2.53 -0.94
N GLY A 59 5.73 -2.45 -2.26
CA GLY A 59 4.59 -2.92 -3.03
C GLY A 59 3.47 -1.90 -3.13
N VAL A 60 3.73 -0.66 -2.78
CA VAL A 60 2.71 0.37 -2.78
C VAL A 60 3.19 1.55 -3.59
N ARG A 61 2.29 2.12 -4.36
CA ARG A 61 2.58 3.31 -5.10
C ARG A 61 1.54 4.34 -4.74
N ILE A 62 1.98 5.55 -4.48
CA ILE A 62 1.12 6.63 -4.05
C ILE A 62 1.09 7.70 -5.12
N SER A 63 -0.09 8.17 -5.45
CA SER A 63 -0.26 9.28 -6.35
C SER A 63 -1.09 10.33 -5.66
N VAL A 64 -0.59 11.54 -5.60
CA VAL A 64 -1.29 12.61 -4.92
C VAL A 64 -1.65 13.67 -5.92
N GLU A 65 -2.91 14.12 -5.87
CA GLU A 65 -3.35 15.14 -6.74
C GLU A 65 -4.21 16.07 -5.95
N ASP A 66 -3.81 17.29 -5.78
CA ASP A 66 -4.50 18.22 -4.91
C ASP A 66 -4.53 17.64 -3.53
N GLU A 67 -5.66 17.43 -2.96
CA GLU A 67 -5.74 16.85 -1.64
C GLU A 67 -6.28 15.45 -1.67
N THR A 68 -6.20 14.81 -2.80
CA THR A 68 -6.65 13.42 -2.87
C THR A 68 -5.48 12.52 -3.17
N VAL A 69 -5.62 11.28 -2.73
CA VAL A 69 -4.58 10.28 -2.87
C VAL A 69 -5.17 9.05 -3.54
N THR A 70 -4.44 8.51 -4.49
CA THR A 70 -4.77 7.21 -5.06
C THR A 70 -3.66 6.26 -4.65
N VAL A 71 -4.02 5.10 -4.15
CA VAL A 71 -3.07 4.14 -3.66
C VAL A 71 -3.15 2.90 -4.51
N ASP A 72 -2.01 2.45 -5.03
CA ASP A 72 -1.95 1.20 -5.76
C ASP A 72 -1.18 0.22 -4.90
N VAL A 73 -1.81 -0.90 -4.59
CA VAL A 73 -1.21 -1.90 -3.73
C VAL A 73 -1.06 -3.19 -4.51
N SER A 74 0.12 -3.77 -4.45
CA SER A 74 0.37 -5.06 -5.09
C SER A 74 0.69 -6.07 -4.01
N LEU A 75 -0.03 -7.17 -4.01
CA LEU A 75 0.11 -8.12 -2.91
C LEU A 75 -0.08 -9.55 -3.38
N MET A 76 0.21 -10.46 -2.49
CA MET A 76 -0.03 -11.88 -2.67
C MET A 76 -1.08 -12.30 -1.67
N VAL A 77 -1.97 -13.18 -2.07
CA VAL A 77 -3.05 -13.65 -1.21
C VAL A 77 -2.72 -15.06 -0.76
N LYS A 78 -3.03 -15.38 0.48
CA LYS A 78 -2.81 -16.73 0.97
C LYS A 78 -3.76 -17.70 0.31
N TYR A 79 -3.22 -18.85 -0.08
CA TYR A 79 -4.02 -19.87 -0.73
C TYR A 79 -5.18 -20.25 0.17
N GLY A 80 -6.33 -20.40 -0.42
CA GLY A 80 -7.51 -20.80 0.31
C GLY A 80 -8.39 -19.67 0.75
N ASN A 81 -7.96 -18.44 0.56
CA ASN A 81 -8.78 -17.30 0.93
C ASN A 81 -9.49 -16.73 -0.28
N PRO A 82 -10.70 -16.21 -0.10
CA PRO A 82 -11.43 -15.64 -1.24
C PRO A 82 -10.79 -14.35 -1.66
N VAL A 83 -10.26 -14.34 -2.86
CA VAL A 83 -9.42 -13.25 -3.33
C VAL A 83 -10.16 -11.92 -3.34
N MET A 84 -11.40 -11.93 -3.85
CA MET A 84 -12.12 -10.67 -3.94
C MET A 84 -12.45 -10.10 -2.58
N GLU A 85 -12.77 -10.95 -1.63
CA GLU A 85 -13.05 -10.45 -0.30
C GLU A 85 -11.82 -9.87 0.35
N VAL A 86 -10.68 -10.54 0.17
CA VAL A 86 -9.44 -10.04 0.73
C VAL A 86 -9.11 -8.69 0.12
N ALA A 87 -9.27 -8.58 -1.20
CA ALA A 87 -8.97 -7.32 -1.86
C ALA A 87 -9.87 -6.21 -1.37
N GLN A 88 -11.14 -6.50 -1.15
CA GLN A 88 -12.04 -5.47 -0.66
C GLN A 88 -11.68 -5.03 0.74
N LYS A 89 -11.26 -5.97 1.57
CA LYS A 89 -10.85 -5.60 2.91
C LYS A 89 -9.58 -4.78 2.90
N VAL A 90 -8.70 -5.04 1.95
CA VAL A 90 -7.52 -4.22 1.79
C VAL A 90 -7.92 -2.80 1.41
N GLN A 91 -8.87 -2.66 0.49
CA GLN A 91 -9.31 -1.33 0.11
C GLN A 91 -9.84 -0.56 1.32
N GLU A 92 -10.62 -1.23 2.15
CA GLU A 92 -11.18 -0.56 3.32
C GLU A 92 -10.10 -0.21 4.33
N ALA A 93 -9.19 -1.15 4.57
CA ALA A 93 -8.17 -0.93 5.58
C ALA A 93 -7.21 0.18 5.17
N VAL A 94 -6.82 0.19 3.90
CA VAL A 94 -5.88 1.20 3.44
C VAL A 94 -6.53 2.57 3.45
N THR A 95 -7.78 2.64 2.98
CA THR A 95 -8.48 3.91 2.98
C THR A 95 -8.55 4.48 4.39
N ALA A 96 -8.95 3.66 5.35
CA ALA A 96 -9.10 4.13 6.71
C ALA A 96 -7.76 4.58 7.29
N ALA A 97 -6.72 3.80 7.05
CA ALA A 97 -5.42 4.11 7.64
C ALA A 97 -4.83 5.38 7.05
N VAL A 98 -4.92 5.53 5.73
CA VAL A 98 -4.32 6.68 5.09
C VAL A 98 -5.09 7.94 5.45
N GLU A 99 -6.42 7.85 5.44
CA GLU A 99 -7.21 9.05 5.75
C GLU A 99 -7.03 9.47 7.19
N ALA A 100 -6.95 8.50 8.10
CA ALA A 100 -6.80 8.85 9.50
C ALA A 100 -5.44 9.47 9.78
N THR A 101 -4.43 9.04 9.06
CA THR A 101 -3.09 9.49 9.34
C THR A 101 -2.76 10.81 8.64
N SER A 102 -3.22 10.98 7.43
CA SER A 102 -2.81 12.14 6.65
C SER A 102 -3.86 13.22 6.55
N SER A 103 -5.09 12.91 6.88
CA SER A 103 -6.21 13.82 6.70
C SER A 103 -6.49 14.13 5.23
N LEU A 104 -5.92 13.37 4.35
CA LEU A 104 -6.23 13.50 2.94
C LEU A 104 -7.38 12.59 2.60
N THR A 105 -8.02 12.85 1.48
CA THR A 105 -9.09 12.00 1.00
C THR A 105 -8.51 10.95 0.06
N VAL A 106 -8.85 9.71 0.28
CA VAL A 106 -8.40 8.64 -0.61
C VAL A 106 -9.41 8.50 -1.72
N ALA A 107 -8.98 8.80 -2.94
CA ALA A 107 -9.85 8.71 -4.09
C ALA A 107 -10.09 7.28 -4.50
N GLY A 108 -9.12 6.43 -4.28
CA GLY A 108 -9.28 5.03 -4.64
C GLY A 108 -8.10 4.22 -4.18
N VAL A 109 -8.33 2.94 -3.97
CA VAL A 109 -7.27 2.00 -3.67
C VAL A 109 -7.38 0.91 -4.71
N ASN A 110 -6.36 0.80 -5.55
CA ASN A 110 -6.34 -0.23 -6.58
C ASN A 110 -5.52 -1.38 -6.04
N VAL A 111 -6.10 -2.56 -6.05
CA VAL A 111 -5.43 -3.72 -5.50
C VAL A 111 -5.06 -4.66 -6.63
N ASN A 112 -3.79 -4.97 -6.72
CA ASN A 112 -3.28 -5.91 -7.71
C ASN A 112 -2.89 -7.18 -6.99
N VAL A 113 -3.60 -8.25 -7.24
CA VAL A 113 -3.26 -9.53 -6.64
C VAL A 113 -2.32 -10.22 -7.60
N CYS A 114 -1.06 -10.31 -7.21
CA CYS A 114 -0.02 -10.76 -8.11
C CYS A 114 0.25 -12.24 -8.03
N GLY A 115 -0.26 -12.89 -7.02
CA GLY A 115 -0.04 -14.31 -6.88
C GLY A 115 -0.58 -14.81 -5.57
N VAL A 116 -0.24 -16.04 -5.27
CA VAL A 116 -0.77 -16.74 -4.12
C VAL A 116 0.39 -17.30 -3.32
N THR A 117 0.33 -17.15 -2.01
CA THR A 117 1.33 -17.76 -1.16
C THR A 117 0.74 -18.98 -0.50
N PHE A 118 1.61 -19.92 -0.16
CA PHE A 118 1.17 -21.10 0.53
C PHE A 118 1.83 -21.10 1.89
N GLU A 119 1.03 -21.40 2.91
CA GLU A 119 1.57 -21.39 4.22
C GLU A 119 2.45 -22.52 4.43
N LYS A 120 3.62 -22.30 4.86
CA LYS A 120 4.49 -23.33 5.06
C LYS A 120 4.86 -23.47 6.45
N GLU A 121 4.67 -22.49 7.23
CA GLU A 121 5.04 -22.64 8.50
C GLU A 121 4.25 -23.53 9.16
N GLY A 122 4.58 -24.24 9.73
CA GLY A 122 3.90 -25.12 10.32
C GLY A 122 3.45 -26.10 9.47
N LYS A 123 3.53 -26.14 8.52
CA LYS A 123 2.97 -27.08 7.85
C LYS A 123 3.66 -27.56 6.95
N PRO A 124 3.96 -28.23 7.08
CA PRO A 124 4.67 -28.71 6.19
C PRO A 124 3.87 -29.16 5.19
N VAL A 125 3.40 -28.96 4.85
CA VAL A 125 2.78 -29.24 4.14
C VAL A 125 2.76 -29.63 3.30
N GLN A 126 3.00 -29.54 3.20
CA GLN A 126 3.14 -29.59 2.64
C GLN A 126 3.28 -30.21 2.34
N GLN A 127 3.42 -30.41 2.18
CA GLN A 127 3.67 -30.63 2.08
C GLN A 127 3.61 -31.03 1.95
#